data_d519ff688076a6841f4bd99502b50736
#
_entry.id   d519ff688076a6841f4bd99502b50736
#
_cell.length_a   1.000
_cell.length_b   1.000
_cell.length_c   1.000
_cell.angle_alpha   90.00
_cell.angle_beta   90.00
_cell.angle_gamma   90.00
#
_symmetry.space_group_name_H-M   'P 1'
#
loop_
_entity.id
_entity.type
_entity.pdbx_description
1 polymer ?
#
loop_
_entity_poly.entity_id
_entity_poly.type
_entity_poly.pdbx_seq_one_letter_code
_entity_poly.pdbx_strand_id
1 'polypeptide(L)'
;MKNTLIASIVATLIAGASFAEGTISGEVSLDFAEANDKIGGTMGLDLGVDVSGMATVDLDFSATDGNAVTLDNWTVGTQVGALGVAFGDDNGVMPGAEGEQTLAAPAMTESLAVTTGAVTVALGFTDWTTDITDISNVQGAYTLGVAGLDVTAAADYNLDSENTVLGAGVGGLDLGVAALGGAMTYDVDAEVFGFETVATRGGLTAYLNGDDTNLLQNVGGEYEMDVAGATFAAGANYDVDAEDLTPTASLSFNF
;
A
#
# COMPACT_ATOMS: atom_id res chain seq x y z
N MET A 1 -3.64 -15.34 19.71
CA MET A 1 -4.36 -14.22 20.33
C MET A 1 -4.67 -13.11 19.32
N LYS A 2 -3.73 -12.72 18.45
CA LYS A 2 -3.91 -11.68 17.39
C LYS A 2 -5.17 -11.96 16.56
N ASN A 3 -5.30 -13.15 15.96
CA ASN A 3 -6.45 -13.51 15.13
C ASN A 3 -7.80 -13.50 15.88
N THR A 4 -7.78 -13.80 17.18
CA THR A 4 -9.00 -13.76 18.00
C THR A 4 -9.44 -12.33 18.29
N LEU A 5 -8.48 -11.43 18.50
CA LEU A 5 -8.75 -10.01 18.74
C LEU A 5 -9.30 -9.34 17.47
N ILE A 6 -8.63 -9.56 16.33
CA ILE A 6 -9.09 -9.07 15.02
C ILE A 6 -10.49 -9.59 14.72
N ALA A 7 -10.72 -10.91 14.85
CA ALA A 7 -12.03 -11.49 14.66
C ALA A 7 -13.10 -10.89 15.59
N SER A 8 -12.73 -10.55 16.83
CA SER A 8 -13.64 -9.91 17.77
C SER A 8 -13.96 -8.47 17.38
N ILE A 9 -12.97 -7.71 16.94
CA ILE A 9 -13.15 -6.32 16.46
C ILE A 9 -14.04 -6.33 15.22
N VAL A 10 -13.72 -7.17 14.24
CA VAL A 10 -14.51 -7.32 13.00
C VAL A 10 -15.94 -7.75 13.30
N ALA A 11 -16.13 -8.77 14.15
CA ALA A 11 -17.47 -9.22 14.53
C ALA A 11 -18.27 -8.13 15.25
N THR A 12 -17.62 -7.32 16.09
CA THR A 12 -18.26 -6.20 16.79
C THR A 12 -18.64 -5.09 15.82
N LEU A 13 -17.78 -4.78 14.86
CA LEU A 13 -18.04 -3.76 13.83
C LEU A 13 -19.13 -4.20 12.86
N ILE A 14 -19.09 -5.45 12.37
CA ILE A 14 -20.14 -6.00 11.52
C ILE A 14 -21.50 -6.05 12.28
N ALA A 15 -21.49 -6.44 13.55
CA ALA A 15 -22.69 -6.40 14.38
C ALA A 15 -23.18 -4.96 14.58
N GLY A 16 -22.25 -4.00 14.75
CA GLY A 16 -22.56 -2.57 14.79
C GLY A 16 -23.14 -2.06 13.48
N ALA A 17 -22.56 -2.43 12.34
CA ALA A 17 -23.03 -2.08 11.01
C ALA A 17 -24.44 -2.59 10.71
N SER A 18 -24.86 -3.72 11.30
CA SER A 18 -26.23 -4.25 11.16
C SER A 18 -27.29 -3.39 11.83
N PHE A 19 -26.90 -2.46 12.69
CA PHE A 19 -27.80 -1.49 13.37
C PHE A 19 -27.58 -0.04 12.92
N ALA A 20 -26.48 0.24 12.21
CA ALA A 20 -26.19 1.50 11.54
C ALA A 20 -26.28 1.26 10.03
N GLU A 21 -26.58 2.29 9.24
CA GLU A 21 -26.51 2.20 7.77
C GLU A 21 -25.02 2.07 7.35
N GLY A 22 -24.48 0.86 7.39
CA GLY A 22 -23.13 0.55 6.94
C GLY A 22 -23.14 -0.06 5.53
N THR A 23 -22.05 0.11 4.81
CA THR A 23 -21.83 -0.54 3.51
C THR A 23 -20.73 -1.57 3.62
N ILE A 24 -20.89 -2.68 2.90
CA ILE A 24 -19.84 -3.69 2.70
C ILE A 24 -19.52 -3.63 1.21
N SER A 25 -18.25 -3.48 0.91
CA SER A 25 -17.72 -3.54 -0.45
C SER A 25 -16.54 -4.50 -0.46
N GLY A 26 -16.14 -4.94 -1.62
CA GLY A 26 -14.95 -5.77 -1.70
C GLY A 26 -14.58 -6.09 -3.14
N GLU A 27 -13.41 -6.69 -3.27
CA GLU A 27 -12.87 -7.18 -4.53
C GLU A 27 -12.43 -8.64 -4.36
N VAL A 28 -12.67 -9.45 -5.36
CA VAL A 28 -12.08 -10.77 -5.50
C VAL A 28 -11.14 -10.72 -6.70
N SER A 29 -9.88 -11.03 -6.49
CA SER A 29 -8.87 -11.08 -7.53
C SER A 29 -8.35 -12.49 -7.78
N LEU A 30 -7.89 -12.72 -9.00
CA LEU A 30 -7.13 -13.89 -9.40
C LEU A 30 -5.88 -13.39 -10.13
N ASP A 31 -4.73 -13.57 -9.51
CA ASP A 31 -3.46 -13.08 -10.01
C ASP A 31 -2.63 -14.25 -10.52
N PHE A 32 -2.00 -14.07 -11.66
CA PHE A 32 -1.13 -15.05 -12.30
C PHE A 32 0.23 -14.42 -12.55
N ALA A 33 1.28 -15.09 -12.10
CA ALA A 33 2.66 -14.71 -12.38
C ALA A 33 3.49 -15.94 -12.74
N GLU A 34 4.48 -15.76 -13.59
CA GLU A 34 5.46 -16.79 -13.89
C GLU A 34 6.61 -16.70 -12.88
N ALA A 35 6.91 -17.83 -12.24
CA ALA A 35 8.07 -17.97 -11.37
C ALA A 35 8.70 -19.35 -11.61
N ASN A 36 10.02 -19.40 -11.87
CA ASN A 36 10.76 -20.65 -12.09
C ASN A 36 10.16 -21.55 -13.21
N ASP A 37 9.86 -20.98 -14.36
CA ASP A 37 9.24 -21.67 -15.51
C ASP A 37 7.85 -22.28 -15.20
N LYS A 38 7.14 -21.76 -14.22
CA LYS A 38 5.80 -22.19 -13.83
C LYS A 38 4.89 -21.00 -13.64
N ILE A 39 3.66 -21.13 -14.12
CA ILE A 39 2.61 -20.16 -13.82
C ILE A 39 2.01 -20.55 -12.48
N GLY A 40 2.17 -19.70 -11.48
CA GLY A 40 1.48 -19.76 -10.19
C GLY A 40 0.22 -18.91 -10.22
N GLY A 41 -0.72 -19.19 -9.33
CA GLY A 41 -1.93 -18.38 -9.15
C GLY A 41 -2.15 -18.05 -7.69
N THR A 42 -2.50 -16.81 -7.41
CA THR A 42 -2.96 -16.34 -6.10
C THR A 42 -4.39 -15.85 -6.23
N MET A 43 -5.21 -16.19 -5.27
CA MET A 43 -6.56 -15.64 -5.13
C MET A 43 -6.53 -14.61 -4.00
N GLY A 44 -6.93 -13.38 -4.29
CA GLY A 44 -7.11 -12.31 -3.31
C GLY A 44 -8.57 -12.11 -2.98
N LEU A 45 -8.85 -11.64 -1.78
CA LEU A 45 -10.15 -11.14 -1.34
C LEU A 45 -9.91 -9.92 -0.46
N ASP A 46 -10.28 -8.75 -0.97
CA ASP A 46 -10.29 -7.52 -0.22
C ASP A 46 -11.70 -7.25 0.27
N LEU A 47 -11.85 -6.93 1.52
CA LEU A 47 -13.13 -6.67 2.16
C LEU A 47 -13.11 -5.36 2.93
N GLY A 48 -13.85 -4.36 2.44
CA GLY A 48 -14.08 -3.09 3.10
C GLY A 48 -15.42 -3.05 3.83
N VAL A 49 -15.46 -2.60 5.06
CA VAL A 49 -16.68 -2.35 5.84
C VAL A 49 -16.67 -0.92 6.34
N ASP A 50 -17.62 -0.11 5.87
CA ASP A 50 -17.85 1.25 6.38
C ASP A 50 -19.05 1.24 7.33
N VAL A 51 -18.85 1.71 8.53
CA VAL A 51 -19.88 1.85 9.57
C VAL A 51 -20.30 3.31 9.68
N SER A 52 -21.10 3.77 8.72
CA SER A 52 -21.80 5.08 8.75
C SER A 52 -20.92 6.26 9.15
N GLY A 53 -19.68 6.32 8.64
CA GLY A 53 -18.74 7.40 8.95
C GLY A 53 -18.21 7.38 10.38
N MET A 54 -18.44 6.31 11.14
CA MET A 54 -17.85 6.12 12.46
C MET A 54 -16.53 5.35 12.40
N ALA A 55 -16.47 4.31 11.57
CA ALA A 55 -15.27 3.50 11.40
C ALA A 55 -15.24 2.82 10.03
N THR A 56 -14.04 2.58 9.52
CA THR A 56 -13.78 1.69 8.38
C THR A 56 -12.97 0.50 8.85
N VAL A 57 -13.17 -0.65 8.21
CA VAL A 57 -12.34 -1.84 8.39
C VAL A 57 -12.01 -2.37 7.02
N ASP A 58 -10.73 -2.51 6.73
CA ASP A 58 -10.22 -3.09 5.50
C ASP A 58 -9.46 -4.36 5.84
N LEU A 59 -9.72 -5.45 5.12
CA LEU A 59 -9.15 -6.77 5.35
C LEU A 59 -8.75 -7.38 4.02
N ASP A 60 -7.48 -7.73 3.88
CA ASP A 60 -6.93 -8.38 2.71
C ASP A 60 -6.59 -9.83 3.02
N PHE A 61 -7.10 -10.72 2.22
CA PHE A 61 -6.84 -12.15 2.34
C PHE A 61 -6.24 -12.69 1.05
N SER A 62 -5.32 -13.62 1.18
CA SER A 62 -4.83 -14.37 0.02
C SER A 62 -4.84 -15.88 0.21
N ALA A 63 -4.83 -16.59 -0.89
CA ALA A 63 -4.62 -18.03 -0.95
C ALA A 63 -3.82 -18.39 -2.19
N THR A 64 -2.67 -19.01 -2.00
CA THR A 64 -1.76 -19.41 -3.08
C THR A 64 -1.77 -20.93 -3.21
N ASP A 65 -1.96 -21.45 -4.43
CA ASP A 65 -1.83 -22.86 -4.80
C ASP A 65 -2.57 -23.87 -3.90
N GLY A 66 -3.79 -23.51 -3.45
CA GLY A 66 -4.62 -24.38 -2.62
C GLY A 66 -4.18 -24.48 -1.16
N ASN A 67 -3.33 -23.58 -0.70
CA ASN A 67 -2.98 -23.41 0.71
C ASN A 67 -4.15 -22.80 1.49
N ALA A 68 -3.98 -22.75 2.81
CA ALA A 68 -4.96 -22.08 3.67
C ALA A 68 -5.06 -20.58 3.33
N VAL A 69 -6.26 -20.04 3.44
CA VAL A 69 -6.47 -18.60 3.34
C VAL A 69 -5.76 -17.92 4.51
N THR A 70 -4.95 -16.92 4.19
CA THR A 70 -4.23 -16.06 5.14
C THR A 70 -4.83 -14.67 5.15
N LEU A 71 -4.84 -14.02 6.31
CA LEU A 71 -5.09 -12.59 6.41
C LEU A 71 -3.72 -11.92 6.25
N ASP A 72 -3.52 -11.24 5.13
CA ASP A 72 -2.25 -10.63 4.78
C ASP A 72 -2.13 -9.22 5.33
N ASN A 73 -3.23 -8.46 5.27
CA ASN A 73 -3.26 -7.09 5.76
C ASN A 73 -4.61 -6.78 6.43
N TRP A 74 -4.63 -5.83 7.35
CA TRP A 74 -5.84 -5.33 7.97
C TRP A 74 -5.66 -3.91 8.50
N THR A 75 -6.69 -3.09 8.37
CA THR A 75 -6.71 -1.74 8.92
C THR A 75 -8.08 -1.40 9.49
N VAL A 76 -8.07 -0.70 10.63
CA VAL A 76 -9.27 -0.13 11.24
C VAL A 76 -9.07 1.37 11.34
N GLY A 77 -9.90 2.13 10.62
CA GLY A 77 -9.90 3.58 10.62
C GLY A 77 -11.09 4.19 11.33
N THR A 78 -10.94 5.37 11.91
CA THR A 78 -12.02 6.16 12.48
C THR A 78 -11.70 7.65 12.44
N GLN A 79 -12.75 8.47 12.55
CA GLN A 79 -12.62 9.92 12.67
C GLN A 79 -13.00 10.35 14.11
N VAL A 80 -12.11 11.10 14.75
CA VAL A 80 -12.36 11.70 16.08
C VAL A 80 -12.26 13.22 15.97
N GLY A 81 -13.35 13.85 15.64
CA GLY A 81 -13.38 15.29 15.32
C GLY A 81 -12.66 15.57 14.00
N ALA A 82 -11.56 16.33 14.06
CA ALA A 82 -10.72 16.63 12.89
C ALA A 82 -9.54 15.66 12.74
N LEU A 83 -9.43 14.65 13.61
CA LEU A 83 -8.36 13.67 13.57
C LEU A 83 -8.84 12.40 12.88
N GLY A 84 -8.14 11.96 11.84
CA GLY A 84 -8.20 10.62 11.33
C GLY A 84 -7.27 9.73 12.16
N VAL A 85 -7.74 8.57 12.56
CA VAL A 85 -6.95 7.57 13.30
C VAL A 85 -7.08 6.24 12.57
N ALA A 86 -5.97 5.62 12.20
CA ALA A 86 -5.93 4.31 11.61
C ALA A 86 -5.00 3.40 12.43
N PHE A 87 -5.41 2.16 12.62
CA PHE A 87 -4.64 1.16 13.32
C PHE A 87 -4.69 -0.17 12.56
N GLY A 88 -3.55 -0.80 12.36
CA GLY A 88 -3.45 -2.06 11.62
C GLY A 88 -2.08 -2.27 11.01
N ASP A 89 -2.06 -3.14 10.04
CA ASP A 89 -0.85 -3.41 9.28
C ASP A 89 -0.67 -2.27 8.24
N ASP A 90 0.57 -1.89 7.99
CA ASP A 90 1.00 -1.00 6.91
C ASP A 90 0.29 0.38 6.82
N ASN A 91 0.17 1.09 7.94
CA ASN A 91 -0.21 2.51 7.91
C ASN A 91 1.01 3.43 7.73
N GLY A 92 2.01 2.99 6.97
CA GLY A 92 3.19 3.78 6.65
C GLY A 92 2.83 5.06 5.89
N VAL A 93 3.61 6.13 6.12
CA VAL A 93 3.36 7.44 5.51
C VAL A 93 4.47 7.90 4.59
N MET A 94 5.43 7.01 4.32
CA MET A 94 6.49 7.30 3.34
C MET A 94 5.89 7.32 1.94
N PRO A 95 6.25 8.32 1.11
CA PRO A 95 5.71 8.40 -0.24
C PRO A 95 6.23 7.26 -1.11
N GLY A 96 5.30 6.64 -1.85
CA GLY A 96 5.57 5.75 -2.96
C GLY A 96 4.88 6.31 -4.22
N ALA A 97 5.33 5.95 -5.41
CA ALA A 97 4.53 6.10 -6.59
C ALA A 97 3.60 4.88 -6.71
N GLU A 98 2.44 5.05 -7.34
CA GLU A 98 1.52 3.95 -7.59
C GLU A 98 2.12 2.99 -8.63
N GLY A 99 2.99 2.10 -8.18
CA GLY A 99 3.66 1.08 -8.97
C GLY A 99 4.04 -0.10 -8.08
N GLU A 100 4.22 -1.27 -8.64
CA GLU A 100 4.44 -2.53 -7.89
C GLU A 100 5.74 -2.59 -7.09
N GLN A 101 6.60 -1.61 -7.21
CA GLN A 101 7.87 -1.57 -6.51
C GLN A 101 7.90 -0.38 -5.55
N THR A 102 7.60 -0.66 -4.31
CA THR A 102 7.80 0.32 -3.23
C THR A 102 9.28 0.62 -3.09
N LEU A 103 9.64 1.89 -3.15
CA LEU A 103 10.94 2.33 -2.63
C LEU A 103 11.14 1.71 -1.24
N ALA A 104 12.36 1.36 -0.90
CA ALA A 104 12.73 0.74 0.38
C ALA A 104 12.40 1.65 1.58
N ALA A 105 11.13 1.97 1.74
CA ALA A 105 10.61 2.52 2.97
C ALA A 105 10.50 1.36 3.97
N PRO A 106 10.92 1.54 5.21
CA PRO A 106 10.73 0.53 6.23
C PRO A 106 9.24 0.19 6.33
N ALA A 107 8.89 -1.07 6.06
CA ALA A 107 7.53 -1.55 6.20
C ALA A 107 7.11 -1.45 7.68
N MET A 108 5.95 -0.88 7.93
CA MET A 108 5.36 -0.84 9.27
C MET A 108 4.36 -1.99 9.37
N THR A 109 4.81 -3.13 9.86
CA THR A 109 3.98 -4.35 9.95
C THR A 109 2.81 -4.25 10.94
N GLU A 110 2.92 -3.38 11.94
CA GLU A 110 1.84 -3.07 12.90
C GLU A 110 1.98 -1.59 13.27
N SER A 111 0.95 -0.79 13.04
CA SER A 111 1.10 0.65 13.14
C SER A 111 -0.16 1.37 13.60
N LEU A 112 0.05 2.55 14.17
CA LEU A 112 -0.99 3.51 14.51
C LEU A 112 -0.69 4.82 13.80
N ALA A 113 -1.53 5.22 12.86
CA ALA A 113 -1.42 6.50 12.19
C ALA A 113 -2.47 7.49 12.69
N VAL A 114 -2.07 8.74 12.81
CA VAL A 114 -2.94 9.87 13.15
C VAL A 114 -2.74 10.97 12.12
N THR A 115 -3.84 11.34 11.45
CA THR A 115 -3.85 12.37 10.41
C THR A 115 -4.64 13.60 10.86
N THR A 116 -4.09 14.78 10.63
CA THR A 116 -4.79 16.04 10.84
C THR A 116 -4.43 17.05 9.74
N GLY A 117 -5.41 17.37 8.91
CA GLY A 117 -5.17 18.24 7.74
C GLY A 117 -4.12 17.61 6.80
N ALA A 118 -3.01 18.32 6.61
CA ALA A 118 -1.89 17.90 5.75
C ALA A 118 -0.83 17.06 6.47
N VAL A 119 -0.95 16.85 7.76
CA VAL A 119 0.06 16.14 8.58
C VAL A 119 -0.44 14.76 8.95
N THR A 120 0.39 13.75 8.74
CA THR A 120 0.19 12.40 9.27
C THR A 120 1.42 12.00 10.08
N VAL A 121 1.19 11.37 11.23
CA VAL A 121 2.23 10.74 12.05
C VAL A 121 1.83 9.29 12.26
N ALA A 122 2.77 8.37 12.03
CA ALA A 122 2.56 6.95 12.27
C ALA A 122 3.61 6.41 13.26
N LEU A 123 3.19 5.49 14.09
CA LEU A 123 4.03 4.74 15.03
C LEU A 123 3.98 3.27 14.64
N GLY A 124 5.12 2.69 14.32
CA GLY A 124 5.27 1.25 14.10
C GLY A 124 5.60 0.53 15.40
N PHE A 125 5.09 -0.68 15.55
CA PHE A 125 5.32 -1.53 16.71
C PHE A 125 6.00 -2.82 16.29
N THR A 126 6.92 -3.31 17.11
CA THR A 126 7.56 -4.61 16.90
C THR A 126 6.54 -5.75 17.10
N ASP A 127 5.75 -5.70 18.17
CA ASP A 127 4.64 -6.61 18.46
C ASP A 127 3.70 -5.97 19.49
N TRP A 128 2.67 -5.27 19.01
CA TRP A 128 1.70 -4.59 19.88
C TRP A 128 0.85 -5.56 20.72
N THR A 129 0.82 -6.85 20.38
CA THR A 129 0.04 -7.86 21.12
C THR A 129 0.72 -8.27 22.43
N THR A 130 2.03 -8.12 22.49
CA THR A 130 2.84 -8.44 23.68
C THR A 130 3.29 -7.21 24.44
N ASP A 131 3.68 -6.15 23.74
CA ASP A 131 4.13 -4.88 24.34
C ASP A 131 3.81 -3.68 23.44
N ILE A 132 2.75 -2.95 23.76
CA ILE A 132 2.36 -1.72 23.03
C ILE A 132 3.35 -0.57 23.23
N THR A 133 4.30 -0.69 24.13
CA THR A 133 5.35 0.32 24.34
C THR A 133 6.61 0.07 23.52
N ASP A 134 6.69 -1.06 22.83
CA ASP A 134 7.80 -1.44 21.97
C ASP A 134 7.62 -0.82 20.58
N ILE A 135 7.97 0.46 20.48
CA ILE A 135 7.87 1.24 19.24
C ILE A 135 9.14 1.03 18.45
N SER A 136 9.02 0.47 17.24
CA SER A 136 10.14 0.25 16.32
C SER A 136 10.44 1.46 15.44
N ASN A 137 9.39 2.14 14.96
CA ASN A 137 9.52 3.24 14.01
C ASN A 137 8.62 4.42 14.37
N VAL A 138 9.06 5.61 14.03
CA VAL A 138 8.24 6.83 14.03
C VAL A 138 8.33 7.46 12.64
N GLN A 139 7.20 7.55 11.97
CA GLN A 139 7.11 8.21 10.67
C GLN A 139 6.30 9.50 10.77
N GLY A 140 6.66 10.47 9.95
CA GLY A 140 5.90 11.71 9.81
C GLY A 140 5.86 12.15 8.36
N ALA A 141 4.69 12.56 7.87
CA ALA A 141 4.52 13.10 6.53
C ALA A 141 3.74 14.42 6.55
N TYR A 142 4.06 15.25 5.58
CA TYR A 142 3.33 16.47 5.27
C TYR A 142 3.00 16.48 3.79
N THR A 143 1.70 16.46 3.47
CA THR A 143 1.22 16.52 2.08
C THR A 143 0.57 17.85 1.79
N LEU A 144 1.01 18.51 0.73
CA LEU A 144 0.54 19.82 0.32
C LEU A 144 0.03 19.79 -1.12
N GLY A 145 -1.23 20.16 -1.32
CA GLY A 145 -1.79 20.41 -2.64
C GLY A 145 -1.30 21.74 -3.23
N VAL A 146 -0.54 21.70 -4.32
CA VAL A 146 -0.01 22.89 -4.99
C VAL A 146 -0.35 22.84 -6.48
N ALA A 147 -1.23 23.75 -6.93
CA ALA A 147 -1.60 23.86 -8.34
C ALA A 147 -2.11 22.54 -8.99
N GLY A 148 -2.80 21.72 -8.21
CA GLY A 148 -3.32 20.42 -8.66
C GLY A 148 -2.34 19.26 -8.53
N LEU A 149 -1.17 19.50 -7.96
CA LEU A 149 -0.20 18.48 -7.59
C LEU A 149 -0.29 18.20 -6.09
N ASP A 150 -0.18 16.95 -5.72
CA ASP A 150 0.05 16.54 -4.35
C ASP A 150 1.55 16.32 -4.13
N VAL A 151 2.12 17.16 -3.26
CA VAL A 151 3.56 17.08 -2.91
C VAL A 151 3.66 16.62 -1.47
N THR A 152 4.31 15.49 -1.26
CA THR A 152 4.55 14.90 0.06
C THR A 152 6.01 14.98 0.43
N ALA A 153 6.30 15.40 1.64
CA ALA A 153 7.59 15.24 2.28
C ALA A 153 7.42 14.39 3.56
N ALA A 154 8.26 13.41 3.74
CA ALA A 154 8.17 12.49 4.86
C ALA A 154 9.54 12.16 5.44
N ALA A 155 9.52 11.66 6.66
CA ALA A 155 10.69 11.10 7.33
C ALA A 155 10.27 9.88 8.15
N ASP A 156 11.12 8.86 8.17
CA ASP A 156 11.06 7.71 9.06
C ASP A 156 12.28 7.71 9.97
N TYR A 157 12.07 7.41 11.24
CA TYR A 157 13.12 7.15 12.20
C TYR A 157 12.90 5.77 12.82
N ASN A 158 13.81 4.85 12.57
CA ASN A 158 13.85 3.54 13.20
C ASN A 158 14.58 3.65 14.54
N LEU A 159 13.88 3.29 15.64
CA LEU A 159 14.43 3.42 17.00
C LEU A 159 15.45 2.32 17.32
N ASP A 160 15.32 1.14 16.71
CA ASP A 160 16.21 0.01 17.00
C ASP A 160 17.58 0.16 16.32
N SER A 161 17.59 0.59 15.07
CA SER A 161 18.81 0.80 14.29
C SER A 161 19.35 2.23 14.36
N GLU A 162 18.58 3.17 14.95
CA GLU A 162 18.86 4.61 14.96
C GLU A 162 18.99 5.19 13.54
N ASN A 163 18.39 4.54 12.53
CA ASN A 163 18.47 4.94 11.13
C ASN A 163 17.37 5.95 10.77
N THR A 164 17.69 6.88 9.85
CA THR A 164 16.76 7.89 9.33
C THR A 164 16.60 7.75 7.83
N VAL A 165 15.36 7.64 7.35
CA VAL A 165 15.03 7.69 5.92
C VAL A 165 14.17 8.92 5.65
N LEU A 166 14.59 9.74 4.67
CA LEU A 166 13.82 10.88 4.18
C LEU A 166 13.08 10.49 2.91
N GLY A 167 11.87 11.00 2.74
CA GLY A 167 11.04 10.73 1.58
C GLY A 167 10.46 12.01 0.96
N ALA A 168 10.34 12.01 -0.36
CA ALA A 168 9.61 13.04 -1.09
C ALA A 168 8.82 12.40 -2.23
N GLY A 169 7.59 12.85 -2.44
CA GLY A 169 6.73 12.35 -3.51
C GLY A 169 5.97 13.46 -4.20
N VAL A 170 5.61 13.23 -5.44
CA VAL A 170 4.73 14.08 -6.22
C VAL A 170 3.73 13.22 -6.99
N GLY A 171 2.44 13.55 -6.87
CA GLY A 171 1.36 12.94 -7.62
C GLY A 171 0.50 13.97 -8.33
N GLY A 172 -0.39 13.50 -9.20
CA GLY A 172 -1.38 14.35 -9.86
C GLY A 172 -0.87 15.25 -11.00
N LEU A 173 0.36 15.04 -11.50
CA LEU A 173 0.88 15.83 -12.62
C LEU A 173 0.22 15.39 -13.93
N ASP A 174 -0.90 16.00 -14.28
CA ASP A 174 -1.60 15.76 -15.54
C ASP A 174 -1.00 16.61 -16.68
N LEU A 175 -0.34 15.94 -17.63
CA LEU A 175 0.20 16.57 -18.84
C LEU A 175 -0.80 16.59 -19.99
N GLY A 176 -2.05 16.18 -19.79
CA GLY A 176 -3.09 16.06 -20.81
C GLY A 176 -2.92 14.85 -21.75
N VAL A 177 -1.73 14.30 -21.83
CA VAL A 177 -1.41 13.06 -22.60
C VAL A 177 -1.19 11.87 -21.66
N ALA A 178 -0.75 12.09 -20.43
CA ALA A 178 -0.56 11.11 -19.39
C ALA A 178 -0.55 11.83 -18.03
N ALA A 179 -0.96 11.13 -16.98
CA ALA A 179 -0.69 11.55 -15.60
C ALA A 179 0.66 10.97 -15.16
N LEU A 180 1.43 11.78 -14.44
CA LEU A 180 2.74 11.38 -13.91
C LEU A 180 2.74 11.45 -12.39
N GLY A 181 3.43 10.51 -11.78
CA GLY A 181 3.77 10.50 -10.37
C GLY A 181 5.23 10.09 -10.17
N GLY A 182 5.76 10.35 -9.01
CA GLY A 182 7.09 9.89 -8.66
C GLY A 182 7.36 10.07 -7.18
N ALA A 183 8.25 9.25 -6.68
CA ALA A 183 8.73 9.34 -5.30
C ALA A 183 10.23 9.07 -5.24
N MET A 184 10.85 9.55 -4.18
CA MET A 184 12.25 9.30 -3.86
C MET A 184 12.41 9.12 -2.36
N THR A 185 13.35 8.28 -1.98
CA THR A 185 13.80 8.12 -0.60
C THR A 185 15.30 8.29 -0.50
N TYR A 186 15.76 8.70 0.67
CA TYR A 186 17.19 8.82 0.99
C TYR A 186 17.42 8.26 2.39
N ASP A 187 18.16 7.16 2.47
CA ASP A 187 18.66 6.61 3.72
C ASP A 187 19.90 7.43 4.14
N VAL A 188 19.77 8.11 5.29
CA VAL A 188 20.81 9.06 5.74
C VAL A 188 22.06 8.34 6.22
N ASP A 189 21.90 7.18 6.84
CA ASP A 189 23.00 6.43 7.47
C ASP A 189 23.73 5.55 6.45
N ALA A 190 23.00 4.95 5.52
CA ALA A 190 23.58 4.18 4.43
C ALA A 190 24.08 5.05 3.27
N GLU A 191 23.67 6.35 3.22
CA GLU A 191 23.94 7.28 2.12
C GLU A 191 23.41 6.77 0.76
N VAL A 192 22.28 6.04 0.77
CA VAL A 192 21.65 5.44 -0.42
C VAL A 192 20.36 6.18 -0.76
N PHE A 193 20.16 6.51 -2.03
CA PHE A 193 18.86 7.00 -2.49
C PHE A 193 18.17 5.98 -3.40
N GLY A 194 16.83 5.95 -3.32
CA GLY A 194 15.98 5.23 -4.25
C GLY A 194 14.97 6.16 -4.89
N PHE A 195 14.49 5.82 -6.06
CA PHE A 195 13.43 6.57 -6.74
C PHE A 195 12.53 5.65 -7.55
N GLU A 196 11.31 6.08 -7.74
CA GLU A 196 10.38 5.49 -8.70
C GLU A 196 9.59 6.57 -9.44
N THR A 197 9.12 6.23 -10.63
CA THR A 197 8.30 7.11 -11.46
C THR A 197 7.23 6.28 -12.12
N VAL A 198 6.01 6.78 -12.16
CA VAL A 198 4.86 6.15 -12.82
C VAL A 198 4.24 7.10 -13.83
N ALA A 199 3.78 6.55 -14.94
CA ALA A 199 3.00 7.26 -15.94
C ALA A 199 1.74 6.46 -16.26
N THR A 200 0.57 7.10 -16.17
CA THR A 200 -0.71 6.45 -16.44
C THR A 200 -1.45 7.12 -17.59
N ARG A 201 -2.08 6.33 -18.46
CA ARG A 201 -2.93 6.82 -19.54
C ARG A 201 -3.95 5.79 -19.98
N GLY A 202 -5.24 6.03 -19.72
CA GLY A 202 -6.33 5.24 -20.28
C GLY A 202 -6.22 3.74 -20.03
N GLY A 203 -5.97 3.35 -18.79
CA GLY A 203 -5.77 1.96 -18.37
C GLY A 203 -4.35 1.44 -18.58
N LEU A 204 -3.46 2.17 -19.25
CA LEU A 204 -2.04 1.82 -19.33
C LEU A 204 -1.28 2.49 -18.18
N THR A 205 -0.58 1.71 -17.41
CA THR A 205 0.39 2.15 -16.41
C THR A 205 1.78 1.72 -16.85
N ALA A 206 2.76 2.60 -16.77
CA ALA A 206 4.17 2.29 -16.98
C ALA A 206 4.97 2.85 -15.81
N TYR A 207 5.93 2.10 -15.33
CA TYR A 207 6.76 2.51 -14.22
C TYR A 207 8.22 2.15 -14.43
N LEU A 208 9.07 2.86 -13.73
CA LEU A 208 10.49 2.53 -13.59
C LEU A 208 10.97 2.90 -12.19
N ASN A 209 11.89 2.12 -11.67
CA ASN A 209 12.58 2.44 -10.42
C ASN A 209 14.08 2.17 -10.52
N GLY A 210 14.81 2.71 -9.56
CA GLY A 210 16.23 2.53 -9.43
C GLY A 210 16.77 3.14 -8.15
N ASP A 211 18.06 2.97 -7.92
CA ASP A 211 18.77 3.55 -6.79
C ASP A 211 20.13 4.16 -7.22
N ASP A 212 20.95 4.58 -6.28
CA ASP A 212 22.27 5.14 -6.53
C ASP A 212 23.30 4.12 -7.05
N THR A 213 23.06 2.84 -6.85
CA THR A 213 23.89 1.73 -7.36
C THR A 213 23.51 1.39 -8.79
N ASN A 214 22.20 1.30 -9.05
CA ASN A 214 21.61 0.97 -10.34
C ASN A 214 20.50 1.97 -10.67
N LEU A 215 20.82 2.95 -11.52
CA LEU A 215 19.86 3.98 -11.94
C LEU A 215 18.61 3.42 -12.64
N LEU A 216 18.62 2.17 -13.02
CA LEU A 216 17.49 1.49 -13.63
C LEU A 216 17.49 0.02 -13.16
N GLN A 217 16.75 -0.30 -12.13
CA GLN A 217 16.61 -1.66 -11.62
C GLN A 217 15.43 -2.39 -12.27
N ASN A 218 14.27 -1.74 -12.32
CA ASN A 218 13.09 -2.33 -12.91
C ASN A 218 12.42 -1.36 -13.87
N VAL A 219 11.86 -1.93 -14.93
CA VAL A 219 10.97 -1.26 -15.88
C VAL A 219 9.77 -2.17 -16.10
N GLY A 220 8.58 -1.64 -15.87
CA GLY A 220 7.38 -2.43 -16.06
C GLY A 220 6.24 -1.63 -16.66
N GLY A 221 5.19 -2.34 -16.95
CA GLY A 221 3.95 -1.73 -17.38
C GLY A 221 2.83 -2.74 -17.38
N GLU A 222 1.63 -2.21 -17.19
CA GLU A 222 0.40 -2.97 -17.13
C GLU A 222 -0.68 -2.28 -17.95
N TYR A 223 -1.52 -3.07 -18.57
CA TYR A 223 -2.74 -2.58 -19.22
C TYR A 223 -3.96 -3.19 -18.58
N GLU A 224 -4.84 -2.31 -18.09
CA GLU A 224 -6.08 -2.64 -17.42
C GLU A 224 -7.29 -2.33 -18.31
N MET A 225 -8.28 -3.22 -18.32
CA MET A 225 -9.52 -3.03 -19.05
C MET A 225 -10.73 -3.63 -18.30
N ASP A 226 -11.85 -2.93 -18.35
CA ASP A 226 -13.12 -3.46 -17.85
C ASP A 226 -13.80 -4.34 -18.90
N VAL A 227 -14.14 -5.57 -18.50
CA VAL A 227 -14.83 -6.53 -19.36
C VAL A 227 -16.02 -7.13 -18.62
N ALA A 228 -17.23 -6.71 -18.99
CA ALA A 228 -18.49 -7.27 -18.47
C ALA A 228 -18.64 -7.23 -16.93
N GLY A 229 -18.10 -6.22 -16.28
CA GLY A 229 -18.18 -6.03 -14.83
C GLY A 229 -17.03 -6.69 -14.05
N ALA A 230 -16.04 -7.18 -14.78
CA ALA A 230 -14.76 -7.58 -14.22
C ALA A 230 -13.66 -6.65 -14.77
N THR A 231 -12.62 -6.45 -14.00
CA THR A 231 -11.40 -5.78 -14.45
C THR A 231 -10.36 -6.83 -14.79
N PHE A 232 -9.85 -6.79 -16.00
CA PHE A 232 -8.73 -7.61 -16.45
C PHE A 232 -7.50 -6.73 -16.59
N ALA A 233 -6.39 -7.13 -15.96
CA ALA A 233 -5.11 -6.48 -16.15
C ALA A 233 -4.08 -7.48 -16.70
N ALA A 234 -3.15 -6.98 -17.51
CA ALA A 234 -2.03 -7.77 -18.03
C ALA A 234 -0.80 -6.87 -18.15
N GLY A 235 0.32 -7.34 -17.67
CA GLY A 235 1.55 -6.58 -17.60
C GLY A 235 2.80 -7.43 -17.69
N ALA A 236 3.92 -6.74 -17.54
CA ALA A 236 5.22 -7.38 -17.37
C ALA A 236 6.15 -6.43 -16.62
N ASN A 237 7.00 -7.00 -15.79
CA ASN A 237 8.13 -6.34 -15.15
C ASN A 237 9.44 -6.93 -15.69
N TYR A 238 10.38 -6.06 -16.05
CA TYR A 238 11.73 -6.45 -16.44
C TYR A 238 12.70 -5.99 -15.35
N ASP A 239 13.30 -6.97 -14.67
CA ASP A 239 14.42 -6.75 -13.76
C ASP A 239 15.70 -6.62 -14.60
N VAL A 240 16.31 -5.45 -14.56
CA VAL A 240 17.48 -5.12 -15.40
C VAL A 240 18.74 -5.85 -14.91
N ASP A 241 18.84 -6.04 -13.59
CA ASP A 241 20.02 -6.67 -12.98
C ASP A 241 20.00 -8.18 -13.14
N ALA A 242 18.83 -8.79 -12.97
CA ALA A 242 18.65 -10.22 -13.19
C ALA A 242 18.52 -10.58 -14.67
N GLU A 243 18.32 -9.59 -15.56
CA GLU A 243 17.97 -9.78 -16.98
C GLU A 243 16.72 -10.67 -17.14
N ASP A 244 15.75 -10.54 -16.23
CA ASP A 244 14.57 -11.40 -16.15
C ASP A 244 13.29 -10.62 -16.46
N LEU A 245 12.38 -11.24 -17.22
CA LEU A 245 11.07 -10.70 -17.56
C LEU A 245 9.99 -11.52 -16.91
N THR A 246 9.28 -10.91 -15.96
CA THR A 246 8.16 -11.53 -15.26
C THR A 246 6.83 -11.02 -15.83
N PRO A 247 6.10 -11.81 -16.63
CA PRO A 247 4.75 -11.46 -17.06
C PRO A 247 3.76 -11.64 -15.90
N THR A 248 2.77 -10.75 -15.84
CA THR A 248 1.68 -10.77 -14.87
C THR A 248 0.33 -10.71 -15.59
N ALA A 249 -0.69 -11.28 -14.98
CA ALA A 249 -2.08 -11.10 -15.38
C ALA A 249 -2.98 -11.22 -14.18
N SER A 250 -4.02 -10.39 -14.10
CA SER A 250 -5.02 -10.47 -13.04
C SER A 250 -6.43 -10.36 -13.58
N LEU A 251 -7.38 -10.85 -12.83
CA LEU A 251 -8.81 -10.71 -13.06
C LEU A 251 -9.49 -10.41 -11.74
N SER A 252 -10.15 -9.27 -11.63
CA SER A 252 -10.82 -8.87 -10.41
C SER A 252 -12.31 -8.58 -10.62
N PHE A 253 -13.08 -8.72 -9.55
CA PHE A 253 -14.51 -8.48 -9.49
C PHE A 253 -14.85 -7.66 -8.25
N ASN A 254 -15.37 -6.47 -8.46
CA ASN A 254 -15.87 -5.60 -7.38
C ASN A 254 -17.33 -5.92 -7.04
N PHE A 255 -17.73 -5.82 -5.77
CA PHE A 255 -19.11 -6.04 -5.30
C PHE A 255 -19.52 -5.10 -4.16
#